data_b0151e847138702e2affaa5fa988c833
#
_entry.id   b0151e847138702e2affaa5fa988c833
#
_cell.length_a   1.000
_cell.length_b   1.000
_cell.length_c   1.000
_cell.angle_alpha   90.00
_cell.angle_beta   90.00
_cell.angle_gamma   90.00
#
_symmetry.space_group_name_H-M   'P 1'
#
loop_
_entity.id
_entity.type
_entity.pdbx_description
1 polymer ?
#
loop_
_entity_poly.entity_id
_entity_poly.type
_entity_poly.pdbx_seq_one_letter_code
_entity_poly.pdbx_strand_id
1 'polypeptide(L)'
;MQLYDDFYYAGNKLINKSTTEYIEPGLHEQIFTEIAPNYNEKNNRLNLFYNLPILKDSHLELNLDYIYQSSDDNQAIKNSNKQKTNEFCIIYKGRYNVYLAQLNYVGTLWRSFDGNLGLDYMNLTNNTFSYNNAEMANAINNEGEHKEQQIAYYINLKKQLNKFGIQAGIRYETVRLKYKDTKEYAGQTKRINSLFPFMSLEVNLSSKWNLSLTYDRKMNLPSYQQLNPIITYYDKYSYRIGNSNLEPVYFNNFSLSALYDNILNLYAEYSFIRNQIQEVPMTDAANRQVIKVIPVNIAKNHQISIGANLTKRFGKHQIGFHSALLAQKNQLDNLQVEKHRFFTSVYVSVNYNYRLRDNINYYVRMNYTGKTEDTVFKQYPAFSTSTGITFSFFDKRMQLNIACNDLFRTENSDWEVKYLNINNLQRNNADSRYFSIYLKYNVNKTSRKNKVKSLDNILNRL
;
A
#
# COMPACT_ATOMS: atom_id res chain seq x y z
N MET A 1 -23.24 -7.73 20.83
CA MET A 1 -21.91 -8.36 20.91
C MET A 1 -21.68 -9.16 19.66
N GLN A 2 -20.53 -9.01 19.02
CA GLN A 2 -20.11 -9.80 17.86
C GLN A 2 -18.70 -10.30 18.16
N LEU A 3 -18.46 -11.58 17.90
CA LEU A 3 -17.14 -12.20 17.93
C LEU A 3 -16.82 -12.63 16.51
N TYR A 4 -15.65 -12.27 16.03
CA TYR A 4 -15.15 -12.66 14.71
C TYR A 4 -13.77 -13.26 14.86
N ASP A 5 -13.56 -14.39 14.24
CA ASP A 5 -12.28 -15.08 14.13
C ASP A 5 -11.99 -15.32 12.65
N ASP A 6 -10.81 -14.91 12.19
CA ASP A 6 -10.35 -15.08 10.82
C ASP A 6 -8.96 -15.70 10.84
N PHE A 7 -8.84 -16.80 10.13
CA PHE A 7 -7.58 -17.49 9.93
C PHE A 7 -7.24 -17.50 8.44
N TYR A 8 -6.07 -16.99 8.11
CA TYR A 8 -5.54 -16.95 6.76
C TYR A 8 -4.19 -17.66 6.70
N TYR A 9 -4.01 -18.49 5.70
CA TYR A 9 -2.74 -19.10 5.35
C TYR A 9 -2.46 -18.87 3.87
N ALA A 10 -1.30 -18.32 3.54
CA ALA A 10 -0.83 -18.20 2.17
C ALA A 10 0.59 -18.76 2.03
N GLY A 11 0.83 -19.33 0.89
CA GLY A 11 2.17 -19.76 0.48
C GLY A 11 2.42 -19.42 -0.99
N ASN A 12 3.63 -19.02 -1.32
CA ASN A 12 4.05 -18.73 -2.69
C ASN A 12 5.35 -19.46 -3.02
N LYS A 13 5.40 -20.06 -4.21
CA LYS A 13 6.59 -20.77 -4.74
C LYS A 13 6.92 -20.35 -6.18
N LEU A 14 6.47 -19.17 -6.60
CA LEU A 14 6.73 -18.69 -7.96
C LEU A 14 8.21 -18.30 -8.10
N ILE A 15 8.90 -18.94 -9.04
CA ILE A 15 10.29 -18.62 -9.35
C ILE A 15 10.35 -17.32 -10.16
N ASN A 16 11.09 -16.36 -9.65
CA ASN A 16 11.37 -15.09 -10.33
C ASN A 16 12.70 -15.19 -11.07
N LYS A 17 12.72 -14.79 -12.33
CA LYS A 17 13.92 -14.74 -13.16
C LYS A 17 14.13 -13.33 -13.65
N SER A 18 15.34 -12.80 -13.46
CA SER A 18 15.74 -11.48 -13.92
C SER A 18 17.10 -11.53 -14.58
N THR A 19 17.38 -10.55 -15.43
CA THR A 19 18.69 -10.34 -16.04
C THR A 19 19.11 -8.91 -15.74
N THR A 20 20.27 -8.75 -15.14
CA THR A 20 20.86 -7.45 -14.82
C THR A 20 22.15 -7.28 -15.59
N GLU A 21 22.31 -6.14 -16.29
CA GLU A 21 23.53 -5.77 -16.97
C GLU A 21 24.27 -4.69 -16.16
N TYR A 22 25.52 -4.96 -15.83
CA TYR A 22 26.43 -4.01 -15.21
C TYR A 22 27.39 -3.47 -16.27
N ILE A 23 27.38 -2.16 -16.45
CA ILE A 23 28.21 -1.48 -17.42
C ILE A 23 29.00 -0.40 -16.68
N GLU A 24 30.31 -0.64 -16.52
CA GLU A 24 31.30 0.34 -16.05
C GLU A 24 32.45 0.46 -17.04
N PRO A 25 33.28 1.51 -17.00
CA PRO A 25 34.46 1.59 -17.82
C PRO A 25 35.36 0.36 -17.61
N GLY A 26 35.46 -0.50 -18.65
CA GLY A 26 36.23 -1.74 -18.62
C GLY A 26 35.52 -2.97 -18.04
N LEU A 27 34.26 -2.85 -17.60
CA LEU A 27 33.46 -3.98 -17.14
C LEU A 27 32.07 -3.97 -17.82
N HIS A 28 31.79 -5.05 -18.56
CA HIS A 28 30.45 -5.34 -19.05
C HIS A 28 30.07 -6.75 -18.60
N GLU A 29 29.25 -6.89 -17.59
CA GLU A 29 28.82 -8.18 -17.05
C GLU A 29 27.31 -8.30 -17.09
N GLN A 30 26.81 -9.41 -17.59
CA GLN A 30 25.41 -9.79 -17.57
C GLN A 30 25.19 -10.89 -16.53
N ILE A 31 24.30 -10.65 -15.57
CA ILE A 31 23.97 -11.58 -14.49
C ILE A 31 22.54 -12.05 -14.67
N PHE A 32 22.37 -13.35 -14.72
CA PHE A 32 21.08 -14.02 -14.66
C PHE A 32 20.81 -14.39 -13.21
N THR A 33 19.73 -13.84 -12.63
CA THR A 33 19.31 -14.13 -11.27
C THR A 33 18.03 -14.94 -11.30
N GLU A 34 18.03 -16.06 -10.60
CA GLU A 34 16.84 -16.87 -10.33
C GLU A 34 16.60 -16.87 -8.83
N ILE A 35 15.42 -16.40 -8.40
CA ILE A 35 14.99 -16.39 -7.01
C ILE A 35 13.85 -17.37 -6.88
N ALA A 36 14.06 -18.42 -6.08
CA ALA A 36 13.05 -19.41 -5.73
C ALA A 36 12.56 -19.16 -4.29
N PRO A 37 11.49 -18.38 -4.11
CA PRO A 37 10.94 -18.11 -2.79
C PRO A 37 10.17 -19.32 -2.28
N ASN A 38 10.26 -19.55 -0.99
CA ASN A 38 9.36 -20.43 -0.24
C ASN A 38 8.76 -19.60 0.90
N TYR A 39 7.73 -18.84 0.54
CA TYR A 39 7.05 -17.93 1.45
C TYR A 39 5.85 -18.62 2.08
N ASN A 40 5.76 -18.55 3.40
CA ASN A 40 4.62 -19.03 4.17
C ASN A 40 4.18 -17.93 5.14
N GLU A 41 2.91 -17.62 5.14
CA GLU A 41 2.30 -16.67 6.05
C GLU A 41 1.12 -17.31 6.77
N LYS A 42 1.06 -17.06 8.08
CA LYS A 42 -0.09 -17.41 8.93
C LYS A 42 -0.58 -16.15 9.59
N ASN A 43 -1.85 -15.88 9.45
CA ASN A 43 -2.51 -14.74 10.08
C ASN A 43 -3.72 -15.27 10.86
N ASN A 44 -3.83 -14.85 12.12
CA ASN A 44 -4.96 -15.14 12.97
C ASN A 44 -5.44 -13.83 13.60
N ARG A 45 -6.71 -13.52 13.46
CA ARG A 45 -7.33 -12.31 13.99
C ARG A 45 -8.55 -12.66 14.81
N LEU A 46 -8.54 -12.27 16.09
CA LEU A 46 -9.70 -12.33 16.97
C LEU A 46 -10.22 -10.92 17.20
N ASN A 47 -11.50 -10.69 16.93
CA ASN A 47 -12.16 -9.41 17.15
C ASN A 47 -13.39 -9.57 18.02
N LEU A 48 -13.51 -8.74 19.05
CA LEU A 48 -14.66 -8.59 19.89
C LEU A 48 -15.23 -7.18 19.71
N PHE A 49 -16.45 -7.09 19.19
CA PHE A 49 -17.18 -5.83 19.06
C PHE A 49 -18.41 -5.84 19.96
N TYR A 50 -18.53 -4.78 20.76
CA TYR A 50 -19.69 -4.56 21.64
C TYR A 50 -20.27 -3.16 21.41
N ASN A 51 -21.57 -3.07 21.22
CA ASN A 51 -22.31 -1.83 21.07
C ASN A 51 -23.33 -1.73 22.19
N LEU A 52 -23.21 -0.69 23.02
CA LEU A 52 -24.09 -0.41 24.17
C LEU A 52 -24.88 0.85 23.87
N PRO A 53 -26.20 0.75 23.64
CA PRO A 53 -27.07 1.92 23.59
C PRO A 53 -27.09 2.61 24.96
N ILE A 54 -26.90 3.94 24.98
CA ILE A 54 -26.92 4.74 26.21
C ILE A 54 -28.19 5.59 26.25
N LEU A 55 -28.49 6.30 25.16
CA LEU A 55 -29.66 7.14 24.97
C LEU A 55 -30.30 6.79 23.63
N LYS A 56 -31.50 7.40 23.36
CA LYS A 56 -32.27 7.10 22.14
C LYS A 56 -31.44 7.14 20.85
N ASP A 57 -30.52 8.10 20.76
CA ASP A 57 -29.71 8.35 19.52
C ASP A 57 -28.21 8.30 19.79
N SER A 58 -27.79 7.64 20.88
CA SER A 58 -26.38 7.52 21.22
C SER A 58 -26.00 6.15 21.77
N HIS A 59 -24.75 5.75 21.51
CA HIS A 59 -24.24 4.47 21.95
C HIS A 59 -22.71 4.52 22.17
N LEU A 60 -22.23 3.60 23.01
CA LEU A 60 -20.82 3.30 23.14
C LEU A 60 -20.46 2.09 22.27
N GLU A 61 -19.39 2.21 21.54
CA GLU A 61 -18.78 1.11 20.80
C GLU A 61 -17.44 0.75 21.45
N LEU A 62 -17.29 -0.50 21.84
CA LEU A 62 -16.02 -1.09 22.26
C LEU A 62 -15.57 -2.08 21.19
N ASN A 63 -14.36 -1.90 20.69
CA ASN A 63 -13.73 -2.82 19.75
C ASN A 63 -12.39 -3.28 20.31
N LEU A 64 -12.21 -4.58 20.43
CA LEU A 64 -10.95 -5.20 20.87
C LEU A 64 -10.47 -6.15 19.77
N ASP A 65 -9.26 -5.96 19.32
CA ASP A 65 -8.63 -6.83 18.34
C ASP A 65 -7.33 -7.43 18.91
N TYR A 66 -7.13 -8.70 18.64
CA TYR A 66 -5.85 -9.37 18.74
C TYR A 66 -5.47 -9.92 17.38
N ILE A 67 -4.27 -9.61 16.90
CA ILE A 67 -3.74 -10.11 15.64
C ILE A 67 -2.40 -10.80 15.94
N TYR A 68 -2.30 -12.03 15.47
CA TYR A 68 -1.04 -12.76 15.39
C TYR A 68 -0.72 -13.00 13.92
N GLN A 69 0.45 -12.56 13.49
CA GLN A 69 0.95 -12.84 12.14
C GLN A 69 2.35 -13.43 12.24
N SER A 70 2.62 -14.48 11.49
CA SER A 70 3.96 -15.01 11.29
C SER A 70 4.23 -15.16 9.80
N SER A 71 5.40 -14.70 9.36
CA SER A 71 5.91 -14.88 8.02
C SER A 71 7.26 -15.62 8.08
N ASP A 72 7.38 -16.66 7.27
CA ASP A 72 8.63 -17.37 7.03
C ASP A 72 8.94 -17.25 5.53
N ASP A 73 9.98 -16.52 5.16
CA ASP A 73 10.45 -16.35 3.78
C ASP A 73 11.84 -16.95 3.66
N ASN A 74 11.92 -18.04 2.89
CA ASN A 74 13.17 -18.72 2.59
C ASN A 74 13.41 -18.59 1.09
N GLN A 75 14.42 -17.83 0.68
CA GLN A 75 14.75 -17.58 -0.71
C GLN A 75 16.06 -18.29 -1.06
N ALA A 76 16.01 -19.21 -2.02
CA ALA A 76 17.20 -19.70 -2.69
C ALA A 76 17.47 -18.79 -3.89
N ILE A 77 18.66 -18.20 -3.93
CA ILE A 77 19.08 -17.26 -4.96
C ILE A 77 20.24 -17.87 -5.75
N LYS A 78 20.07 -17.96 -7.05
CA LYS A 78 21.08 -18.44 -7.97
C LYS A 78 21.44 -17.32 -8.94
N ASN A 79 22.69 -16.88 -8.85
CA ASN A 79 23.26 -15.90 -9.77
C ASN A 79 24.22 -16.61 -10.72
N SER A 80 24.01 -16.45 -12.02
CA SER A 80 24.89 -17.01 -13.04
C SER A 80 25.33 -15.95 -14.04
N ASN A 81 26.57 -15.98 -14.40
CA ASN A 81 27.14 -15.28 -15.54
C ASN A 81 27.81 -16.27 -16.50
N LYS A 82 28.47 -15.82 -17.56
CA LYS A 82 29.15 -16.67 -18.54
C LYS A 82 30.25 -17.57 -17.94
N GLN A 83 30.76 -17.26 -16.76
CA GLN A 83 31.94 -17.89 -16.16
C GLN A 83 31.66 -18.64 -14.86
N LYS A 84 30.72 -18.16 -14.04
CA LYS A 84 30.49 -18.67 -12.68
C LYS A 84 29.01 -18.67 -12.30
N THR A 85 28.64 -19.66 -11.52
CA THR A 85 27.33 -19.73 -10.85
C THR A 85 27.57 -19.69 -9.35
N ASN A 86 26.89 -18.78 -8.66
CA ASN A 86 26.88 -18.67 -7.19
C ASN A 86 25.47 -18.94 -6.69
N GLU A 87 25.37 -19.73 -5.65
CA GLU A 87 24.10 -20.02 -4.97
C GLU A 87 24.20 -19.61 -3.50
N PHE A 88 23.19 -18.94 -2.98
CA PHE A 88 23.08 -18.59 -1.58
C PHE A 88 21.62 -18.58 -1.15
N CYS A 89 21.38 -18.62 0.15
CA CYS A 89 20.02 -18.54 0.68
C CYS A 89 19.87 -17.38 1.64
N ILE A 90 18.66 -16.81 1.64
CA ILE A 90 18.22 -15.83 2.60
C ILE A 90 17.04 -16.43 3.35
N ILE A 91 17.08 -16.37 4.66
CA ILE A 91 15.97 -16.75 5.53
C ILE A 91 15.53 -15.51 6.29
N TYR A 92 14.26 -15.16 6.16
CA TYR A 92 13.62 -14.11 6.94
C TYR A 92 12.45 -14.70 7.70
N LYS A 93 12.35 -14.40 9.00
CA LYS A 93 11.21 -14.76 9.84
C LYS A 93 10.73 -13.53 10.59
N GLY A 94 9.43 -13.26 10.46
CA GLY A 94 8.75 -12.20 11.20
C GLY A 94 7.64 -12.77 12.07
N ARG A 95 7.50 -12.28 13.31
CA ARG A 95 6.39 -12.62 14.20
C ARG A 95 5.83 -11.35 14.81
N TYR A 96 4.56 -11.11 14.58
CA TYR A 96 3.85 -9.92 15.01
C TYR A 96 2.73 -10.30 15.98
N ASN A 97 2.69 -9.58 17.10
CA ASN A 97 1.57 -9.61 18.04
C ASN A 97 1.02 -8.21 18.17
N VAL A 98 -0.24 -8.00 17.86
CA VAL A 98 -0.90 -6.70 17.89
C VAL A 98 -2.14 -6.77 18.76
N TYR A 99 -2.22 -5.89 19.73
CA TYR A 99 -3.39 -5.67 20.57
C TYR A 99 -3.95 -4.29 20.30
N LEU A 100 -5.23 -4.21 20.03
CA LEU A 100 -5.95 -2.96 19.77
C LEU A 100 -7.15 -2.88 20.70
N ALA A 101 -7.37 -1.70 21.24
CA ALA A 101 -8.57 -1.37 22.00
C ALA A 101 -9.09 -0.01 21.53
N GLN A 102 -10.35 0.07 21.18
CA GLN A 102 -11.00 1.29 20.73
C GLN A 102 -12.29 1.50 21.51
N LEU A 103 -12.47 2.68 22.06
CA LEU A 103 -13.69 3.08 22.74
C LEU A 103 -14.23 4.32 22.04
N ASN A 104 -15.46 4.26 21.54
CA ASN A 104 -16.13 5.36 20.86
C ASN A 104 -17.47 5.63 21.47
N TYR A 105 -17.74 6.88 21.80
CA TYR A 105 -19.09 7.40 21.97
C TYR A 105 -19.56 7.96 20.62
N VAL A 106 -20.72 7.53 20.16
CA VAL A 106 -21.35 8.00 18.92
C VAL A 106 -22.73 8.51 19.26
N GLY A 107 -23.05 9.73 18.86
CA GLY A 107 -24.34 10.34 19.13
C GLY A 107 -24.33 11.85 18.98
N THR A 108 -25.37 12.51 19.51
CA THR A 108 -25.44 13.98 19.57
C THR A 108 -24.52 14.49 20.66
N LEU A 109 -23.49 15.27 20.29
CA LEU A 109 -22.48 15.76 21.23
C LEU A 109 -22.81 17.16 21.77
N TRP A 110 -23.27 18.06 20.91
CA TRP A 110 -23.54 19.42 21.33
C TRP A 110 -24.56 20.09 20.41
N ARG A 111 -25.64 20.70 20.96
CA ARG A 111 -26.66 21.52 20.27
C ARG A 111 -27.03 21.00 18.86
N SER A 112 -27.39 19.71 18.74
CA SER A 112 -27.76 19.06 17.49
C SER A 112 -26.58 18.83 16.48
N PHE A 113 -25.34 18.79 16.97
CA PHE A 113 -24.22 18.22 16.19
C PHE A 113 -24.14 16.73 16.49
N ASP A 114 -24.23 15.94 15.44
CA ASP A 114 -23.90 14.53 15.51
C ASP A 114 -22.37 14.38 15.49
N GLY A 115 -21.87 13.35 16.14
CA GLY A 115 -20.44 13.15 16.14
C GLY A 115 -19.99 11.94 16.93
N ASN A 116 -18.68 11.84 17.05
CA ASN A 116 -18.06 10.81 17.86
C ASN A 116 -16.86 11.36 18.63
N LEU A 117 -16.70 10.84 19.85
CA LEU A 117 -15.53 11.03 20.71
C LEU A 117 -14.90 9.66 20.92
N GLY A 118 -13.60 9.54 20.73
CA GLY A 118 -12.94 8.23 20.80
C GLY A 118 -11.57 8.24 21.42
N LEU A 119 -11.21 7.06 21.91
CA LEU A 119 -9.92 6.69 22.42
C LEU A 119 -9.46 5.41 21.71
N ASP A 120 -8.29 5.45 21.09
CA ASP A 120 -7.65 4.26 20.50
C ASP A 120 -6.36 3.96 21.25
N TYR A 121 -6.12 2.69 21.52
CA TYR A 121 -4.88 2.16 22.06
C TYR A 121 -4.39 1.02 21.18
N MET A 122 -3.10 1.01 20.87
CA MET A 122 -2.42 -0.08 20.17
C MET A 122 -1.13 -0.43 20.88
N ASN A 123 -0.88 -1.71 20.99
CA ASN A 123 0.42 -2.26 21.40
C ASN A 123 0.84 -3.34 20.41
N LEU A 124 1.99 -3.15 19.77
CA LEU A 124 2.54 -4.07 18.80
C LEU A 124 3.94 -4.51 19.24
N THR A 125 4.19 -5.80 19.10
CA THR A 125 5.54 -6.38 19.22
C THR A 125 5.84 -7.15 17.94
N ASN A 126 6.97 -6.83 17.32
CA ASN A 126 7.49 -7.53 16.14
C ASN A 126 8.87 -8.10 16.47
N ASN A 127 9.02 -9.41 16.37
CA ASN A 127 10.29 -10.11 16.46
C ASN A 127 10.71 -10.57 15.08
N THR A 128 11.89 -10.19 14.66
CA THR A 128 12.45 -10.52 13.35
C THR A 128 13.74 -11.30 13.50
N PHE A 129 13.93 -12.27 12.62
CA PHE A 129 15.17 -13.02 12.46
C PHE A 129 15.54 -13.03 10.99
N SER A 130 16.80 -12.78 10.68
CA SER A 130 17.34 -12.94 9.34
C SER A 130 18.66 -13.70 9.36
N TYR A 131 18.81 -14.54 8.35
CA TYR A 131 20.02 -15.30 8.08
C TYR A 131 20.37 -15.19 6.61
N ASN A 132 21.66 -15.03 6.31
CA ASN A 132 22.16 -14.97 4.95
C ASN A 132 23.54 -15.63 4.89
N ASN A 133 23.74 -16.55 3.95
CA ASN A 133 25.02 -17.23 3.74
C ASN A 133 25.78 -16.74 2.50
N ALA A 134 25.44 -15.56 1.95
CA ALA A 134 26.18 -14.99 0.83
C ALA A 134 27.63 -14.66 1.22
N GLU A 135 28.60 -15.10 0.43
CA GLU A 135 30.05 -14.90 0.68
C GLU A 135 30.46 -13.40 0.68
N MET A 136 29.69 -12.54 0.02
CA MET A 136 30.04 -11.12 -0.20
C MET A 136 29.72 -10.16 0.94
N ALA A 137 28.87 -10.54 1.86
CA ALA A 137 28.69 -9.82 3.10
C ALA A 137 28.94 -10.81 4.22
N ASN A 138 29.79 -10.45 5.17
CA ASN A 138 29.95 -11.19 6.39
C ASN A 138 28.58 -11.72 6.82
N ALA A 139 28.40 -13.04 6.81
CA ALA A 139 27.11 -13.69 7.09
C ALA A 139 26.51 -13.07 8.35
N ILE A 140 25.50 -12.21 8.17
CA ILE A 140 24.95 -11.42 9.26
C ILE A 140 23.66 -12.11 9.68
N ASN A 141 23.75 -12.86 10.78
CA ASN A 141 22.57 -13.23 11.54
C ASN A 141 22.13 -12.02 12.35
N ASN A 142 20.94 -11.53 12.10
CA ASN A 142 20.39 -10.41 12.83
C ASN A 142 19.05 -10.79 13.46
N GLU A 143 18.93 -10.54 14.76
CA GLU A 143 17.66 -10.64 15.48
C GLU A 143 17.28 -9.25 15.95
N GLY A 144 16.05 -8.85 15.68
CA GLY A 144 15.53 -7.55 16.06
C GLY A 144 14.19 -7.65 16.78
N GLU A 145 13.99 -6.82 17.77
CA GLU A 145 12.69 -6.62 18.43
C GLU A 145 12.24 -5.18 18.26
N HIS A 146 11.07 -5.00 17.62
CA HIS A 146 10.37 -3.71 17.55
C HIS A 146 9.15 -3.73 18.47
N LYS A 147 9.04 -2.70 19.31
CA LYS A 147 7.83 -2.45 20.10
C LYS A 147 7.25 -1.10 19.74
N GLU A 148 5.96 -1.08 19.46
CA GLU A 148 5.22 0.12 19.15
C GLU A 148 4.00 0.23 20.05
N GLN A 149 3.88 1.38 20.73
CA GLN A 149 2.71 1.75 21.51
C GLN A 149 2.13 3.03 20.94
N GLN A 150 0.83 3.03 20.68
CA GLN A 150 0.10 4.19 20.15
C GLN A 150 -1.11 4.46 21.02
N ILE A 151 -1.31 5.73 21.36
CA ILE A 151 -2.51 6.23 22.02
C ILE A 151 -3.02 7.40 21.20
N ALA A 152 -4.32 7.41 20.93
CA ALA A 152 -4.95 8.51 20.22
C ALA A 152 -6.28 8.90 20.83
N TYR A 153 -6.54 10.19 20.88
CA TYR A 153 -7.78 10.82 21.30
C TYR A 153 -8.35 11.60 20.13
N TYR A 154 -9.63 11.51 19.88
CA TYR A 154 -10.24 12.26 18.78
C TYR A 154 -11.68 12.67 19.05
N ILE A 155 -12.06 13.74 18.41
CA ILE A 155 -13.44 14.22 18.33
C ILE A 155 -13.74 14.57 16.87
N ASN A 156 -14.92 14.17 16.40
CA ASN A 156 -15.48 14.57 15.12
C ASN A 156 -16.91 15.06 15.33
N LEU A 157 -17.24 16.15 14.69
CA LEU A 157 -18.57 16.77 14.70
C LEU A 157 -19.08 16.86 13.28
N LYS A 158 -20.35 16.55 13.08
CA LYS A 158 -21.06 16.64 11.81
C LYS A 158 -22.38 17.36 11.98
N LYS A 159 -22.71 18.21 11.02
CA LYS A 159 -24.02 18.86 10.95
C LYS A 159 -24.49 18.98 9.51
N GLN A 160 -25.76 18.63 9.29
CA GLN A 160 -26.45 18.86 8.03
C GLN A 160 -27.28 20.14 8.16
N LEU A 161 -27.05 21.10 7.26
CA LEU A 161 -27.73 22.41 7.21
C LEU A 161 -28.35 22.54 5.83
N ASN A 162 -29.59 22.09 5.66
CA ASN A 162 -30.31 22.13 4.39
C ASN A 162 -29.44 21.58 3.20
N LYS A 163 -28.88 22.46 2.38
CA LYS A 163 -28.02 22.09 1.24
C LYS A 163 -26.55 21.86 1.61
N PHE A 164 -26.15 22.19 2.83
CA PHE A 164 -24.75 22.11 3.28
C PHE A 164 -24.59 21.01 4.30
N GLY A 165 -23.58 20.16 4.10
CA GLY A 165 -23.06 19.25 5.10
C GLY A 165 -21.69 19.73 5.57
N ILE A 166 -21.50 19.88 6.89
CA ILE A 166 -20.21 20.29 7.47
C ILE A 166 -19.76 19.18 8.41
N GLN A 167 -18.52 18.76 8.28
CA GLN A 167 -17.86 17.87 9.22
C GLN A 167 -16.49 18.43 9.58
N ALA A 168 -16.17 18.44 10.87
CA ALA A 168 -14.85 18.84 11.36
C ALA A 168 -14.42 17.91 12.49
N GLY A 169 -13.14 17.64 12.57
CA GLY A 169 -12.59 16.78 13.59
C GLY A 169 -11.12 17.06 13.87
N ILE A 170 -10.66 16.56 14.98
CA ILE A 170 -9.28 16.64 15.41
C ILE A 170 -8.90 15.35 16.12
N ARG A 171 -7.72 14.82 15.80
CA ARG A 171 -7.12 13.65 16.43
C ARG A 171 -5.73 14.01 16.94
N TYR A 172 -5.46 13.74 18.19
CA TYR A 172 -4.13 13.80 18.77
C TYR A 172 -3.60 12.40 19.00
N GLU A 173 -2.37 12.15 18.58
CA GLU A 173 -1.76 10.83 18.62
C GLU A 173 -0.36 10.88 19.18
N THR A 174 -0.05 9.96 20.09
CA THR A 174 1.28 9.71 20.63
C THR A 174 1.71 8.31 20.23
N VAL A 175 2.86 8.20 19.57
CA VAL A 175 3.49 6.92 19.19
C VAL A 175 4.83 6.81 19.90
N ARG A 176 5.07 5.68 20.54
CA ARG A 176 6.35 5.32 21.13
C ARG A 176 6.91 4.10 20.43
N LEU A 177 8.04 4.28 19.75
CA LEU A 177 8.77 3.23 19.07
C LEU A 177 9.99 2.85 19.89
N LYS A 178 10.21 1.54 20.08
CA LYS A 178 11.45 0.99 20.65
C LYS A 178 11.98 -0.05 19.70
N TYR A 179 13.27 0.05 19.41
CA TYR A 179 13.99 -0.93 18.62
C TYR A 179 15.17 -1.47 19.43
N LYS A 180 15.34 -2.79 19.42
CA LYS A 180 16.51 -3.49 19.95
C LYS A 180 17.08 -4.39 18.87
N ASP A 181 18.36 -4.33 18.68
CA ASP A 181 19.14 -5.26 17.86
C ASP A 181 20.14 -6.01 18.74
N THR A 182 20.44 -7.26 18.38
CA THR A 182 21.38 -8.10 19.15
C THR A 182 22.84 -7.72 18.95
N LYS A 183 23.20 -6.94 17.94
CA LYS A 183 24.61 -6.72 17.55
C LYS A 183 25.21 -5.34 17.79
N GLU A 184 24.48 -4.23 17.66
CA GLU A 184 25.12 -2.90 17.66
C GLU A 184 24.30 -1.71 18.16
N TYR A 185 22.98 -1.80 18.27
CA TYR A 185 22.16 -0.65 18.61
C TYR A 185 21.51 -0.81 19.98
N ALA A 186 22.16 -0.26 21.00
CA ALA A 186 21.52 -0.01 22.31
C ALA A 186 20.17 0.67 22.10
N GLY A 187 19.10 -0.01 22.49
CA GLY A 187 17.70 0.29 22.27
C GLY A 187 17.33 1.76 22.07
N GLN A 188 17.15 2.16 20.83
CA GLN A 188 16.64 3.51 20.51
C GLN A 188 15.16 3.59 20.85
N THR A 189 14.80 4.65 21.58
CA THR A 189 13.39 4.97 21.85
C THR A 189 13.06 6.29 21.16
N LYS A 190 12.08 6.26 20.25
CA LYS A 190 11.56 7.45 19.57
C LYS A 190 10.14 7.71 20.03
N ARG A 191 9.83 8.96 20.36
CA ARG A 191 8.48 9.41 20.72
C ARG A 191 8.00 10.45 19.71
N ILE A 192 6.82 10.24 19.14
CA ILE A 192 6.20 11.06 18.10
C ILE A 192 4.85 11.52 18.63
N ASN A 193 4.64 12.84 18.67
CA ASN A 193 3.37 13.43 19.04
C ASN A 193 2.84 14.22 17.84
N SER A 194 1.61 13.98 17.42
CA SER A 194 1.07 14.58 16.21
C SER A 194 -0.41 14.92 16.34
N LEU A 195 -0.79 16.00 15.68
CA LEU A 195 -2.16 16.49 15.59
C LEU A 195 -2.65 16.34 14.16
N PHE A 196 -3.86 15.79 14.00
CA PHE A 196 -4.48 15.47 12.72
C PHE A 196 -5.84 16.15 12.62
N PRO A 197 -5.91 17.40 12.14
CA PRO A 197 -7.16 18.08 11.82
C PRO A 197 -7.78 17.48 10.56
N PHE A 198 -9.10 17.47 10.53
CA PHE A 198 -9.93 17.07 9.41
C PHE A 198 -11.08 18.07 9.25
N MET A 199 -11.43 18.43 8.03
CA MET A 199 -12.58 19.26 7.69
C MET A 199 -13.15 18.80 6.34
N SER A 200 -14.49 18.70 6.25
CA SER A 200 -15.20 18.45 5.00
C SER A 200 -16.41 19.36 4.91
N LEU A 201 -16.59 19.94 3.73
CA LEU A 201 -17.75 20.74 3.35
C LEU A 201 -18.38 20.08 2.13
N GLU A 202 -19.65 19.71 2.25
CA GLU A 202 -20.47 19.18 1.16
C GLU A 202 -21.56 20.18 0.79
N VAL A 203 -21.80 20.36 -0.50
CA VAL A 203 -22.82 21.30 -1.00
C VAL A 203 -23.65 20.64 -2.08
N ASN A 204 -24.93 20.44 -1.83
CA ASN A 204 -25.91 20.01 -2.82
C ASN A 204 -26.37 21.23 -3.64
N LEU A 205 -25.69 21.54 -4.77
CA LEU A 205 -26.02 22.67 -5.62
C LEU A 205 -27.39 22.49 -6.27
N SER A 206 -27.72 21.24 -6.65
CA SER A 206 -29.01 20.86 -7.23
C SER A 206 -29.29 19.38 -6.91
N SER A 207 -30.43 18.85 -7.36
CA SER A 207 -30.74 17.43 -7.28
C SER A 207 -29.74 16.53 -8.03
N LYS A 208 -28.94 17.08 -8.93
CA LYS A 208 -27.96 16.36 -9.76
C LYS A 208 -26.51 16.64 -9.41
N TRP A 209 -26.20 17.79 -8.83
CA TRP A 209 -24.84 18.21 -8.54
C TRP A 209 -24.55 18.24 -7.04
N ASN A 210 -23.58 17.47 -6.63
CA ASN A 210 -22.97 17.51 -5.30
C ASN A 210 -21.50 17.93 -5.42
N LEU A 211 -21.09 18.92 -4.63
CA LEU A 211 -19.69 19.34 -4.48
C LEU A 211 -19.19 18.95 -3.08
N SER A 212 -17.95 18.51 -3.01
CA SER A 212 -17.26 18.23 -1.76
C SER A 212 -15.87 18.84 -1.74
N LEU A 213 -15.55 19.56 -0.67
CA LEU A 213 -14.21 20.07 -0.37
C LEU A 213 -13.75 19.45 0.93
N THR A 214 -12.59 18.79 0.93
CA THR A 214 -12.05 18.12 2.11
C THR A 214 -10.62 18.52 2.34
N TYR A 215 -10.26 18.76 3.60
CA TYR A 215 -8.89 18.85 4.08
C TYR A 215 -8.66 17.75 5.13
N ASP A 216 -7.56 17.03 5.01
CA ASP A 216 -7.11 16.11 6.05
C ASP A 216 -5.58 16.11 6.19
N ARG A 217 -5.13 15.95 7.43
CA ARG A 217 -3.73 15.65 7.73
C ARG A 217 -3.60 14.21 8.19
N LYS A 218 -2.59 13.50 7.67
CA LYS A 218 -2.29 12.10 7.99
C LYS A 218 -0.80 11.90 8.25
N MET A 219 -0.47 10.81 8.94
CA MET A 219 0.89 10.35 9.17
C MET A 219 0.99 8.88 8.80
N ASN A 220 2.05 8.54 8.05
CA ASN A 220 2.44 7.16 7.83
C ASN A 220 3.79 6.92 8.51
N LEU A 221 3.82 5.95 9.40
CA LEU A 221 5.08 5.47 9.98
C LEU A 221 5.83 4.63 8.94
N PRO A 222 7.17 4.61 8.96
CA PRO A 222 7.94 3.69 8.14
C PRO A 222 7.52 2.25 8.38
N SER A 223 7.60 1.40 7.37
CA SER A 223 7.39 -0.05 7.55
C SER A 223 8.52 -0.67 8.38
N TYR A 224 8.25 -1.80 9.02
CA TYR A 224 9.30 -2.49 9.80
C TYR A 224 10.46 -2.94 8.92
N GLN A 225 10.19 -3.30 7.66
CA GLN A 225 11.22 -3.63 6.69
C GLN A 225 12.10 -2.42 6.33
N GLN A 226 11.53 -1.21 6.27
CA GLN A 226 12.30 0.02 6.04
C GLN A 226 13.16 0.42 7.24
N LEU A 227 12.71 0.13 8.47
CA LEU A 227 13.44 0.45 9.70
C LEU A 227 14.53 -0.56 10.02
N ASN A 228 14.35 -1.81 9.62
CA ASN A 228 15.22 -2.90 10.03
C ASN A 228 16.52 -2.94 9.20
N PRO A 229 17.73 -2.85 9.80
CA PRO A 229 19.00 -2.93 9.11
C PRO A 229 19.34 -4.34 8.59
N ILE A 230 18.33 -5.13 8.25
CA ILE A 230 18.49 -6.45 7.63
C ILE A 230 18.86 -6.27 6.15
N ILE A 231 19.89 -6.98 5.72
CA ILE A 231 20.33 -6.99 4.31
C ILE A 231 19.47 -7.97 3.53
N THR A 232 18.85 -7.47 2.45
CA THR A 232 18.12 -8.27 1.46
C THR A 232 18.84 -8.12 0.13
N TYR A 233 19.36 -9.22 -0.44
CA TYR A 233 20.04 -9.20 -1.73
C TYR A 233 19.04 -9.26 -2.87
N TYR A 234 19.30 -8.44 -3.90
CA TYR A 234 18.62 -8.55 -5.18
C TYR A 234 19.42 -9.43 -6.16
N ASP A 235 20.75 -9.28 -6.14
CA ASP A 235 21.69 -10.07 -6.91
C ASP A 235 23.11 -9.99 -6.30
N LYS A 236 24.11 -10.47 -7.05
CA LYS A 236 25.54 -10.46 -6.64
C LYS A 236 26.07 -9.07 -6.30
N TYR A 237 25.61 -8.02 -6.99
CA TYR A 237 26.12 -6.66 -6.86
C TYR A 237 25.10 -5.68 -6.26
N SER A 238 23.95 -6.14 -5.84
CA SER A 238 22.97 -5.26 -5.26
C SER A 238 22.24 -5.83 -4.06
N TYR A 239 22.08 -5.00 -3.02
CA TYR A 239 21.34 -5.34 -1.82
C TYR A 239 20.57 -4.13 -1.27
N ARG A 240 19.54 -4.41 -0.51
CA ARG A 240 18.78 -3.44 0.27
C ARG A 240 19.10 -3.58 1.74
N ILE A 241 19.19 -2.45 2.44
CA ILE A 241 19.31 -2.38 3.90
C ILE A 241 18.34 -1.31 4.42
N GLY A 242 17.66 -1.59 5.52
CA GLY A 242 16.78 -0.61 6.16
C GLY A 242 17.56 0.50 6.88
N ASN A 243 16.82 1.52 7.33
CA ASN A 243 17.35 2.69 8.01
C ASN A 243 16.53 3.00 9.27
N SER A 244 17.08 2.72 10.44
CA SER A 244 16.42 2.95 11.74
C SER A 244 16.18 4.44 12.05
N ASN A 245 16.85 5.36 11.35
CA ASN A 245 16.73 6.80 11.54
C ASN A 245 15.56 7.43 10.79
N LEU A 246 14.79 6.64 10.03
CA LEU A 246 13.66 7.16 9.28
C LEU A 246 12.63 7.86 10.17
N GLU A 247 12.12 8.96 9.64
CA GLU A 247 11.06 9.74 10.24
C GLU A 247 9.71 9.43 9.60
N PRO A 248 8.60 9.66 10.31
CA PRO A 248 7.27 9.53 9.74
C PRO A 248 7.05 10.47 8.55
N VAL A 249 6.26 9.99 7.61
CA VAL A 249 5.79 10.77 6.47
C VAL A 249 4.50 11.48 6.85
N TYR A 250 4.42 12.79 6.63
CA TYR A 250 3.22 13.59 6.88
C TYR A 250 2.60 14.06 5.58
N PHE A 251 1.29 13.89 5.47
CA PHE A 251 0.47 14.31 4.34
C PHE A 251 -0.49 15.41 4.78
N ASN A 252 -0.57 16.48 4.03
CA ASN A 252 -1.65 17.47 4.12
C ASN A 252 -2.37 17.43 2.78
N ASN A 253 -3.59 16.93 2.77
CA ASN A 253 -4.37 16.67 1.58
C ASN A 253 -5.52 17.66 1.46
N PHE A 254 -5.72 18.20 0.28
CA PHE A 254 -6.87 19.00 -0.11
C PHE A 254 -7.53 18.31 -1.28
N SER A 255 -8.79 17.99 -1.17
CA SER A 255 -9.54 17.29 -2.21
C SER A 255 -10.80 18.07 -2.57
N LEU A 256 -10.99 18.32 -3.85
CA LEU A 256 -12.22 18.89 -4.42
C LEU A 256 -12.85 17.83 -5.32
N SER A 257 -14.13 17.58 -5.15
CA SER A 257 -14.88 16.61 -5.96
C SER A 257 -16.23 17.22 -6.39
N ALA A 258 -16.60 16.96 -7.64
CA ALA A 258 -17.88 17.37 -8.22
C ALA A 258 -18.57 16.14 -8.81
N LEU A 259 -19.63 15.70 -8.17
CA LEU A 259 -20.42 14.53 -8.58
C LEU A 259 -21.69 14.98 -9.32
N TYR A 260 -21.87 14.51 -10.54
CA TYR A 260 -23.05 14.75 -11.37
C TYR A 260 -23.88 13.47 -11.52
N ASP A 261 -25.11 13.50 -11.04
CA ASP A 261 -26.15 12.46 -11.21
C ASP A 261 -25.69 11.02 -10.91
N ASN A 262 -24.71 10.85 -10.03
CA ASN A 262 -24.00 9.60 -9.74
C ASN A 262 -23.38 8.92 -11.00
N ILE A 263 -23.24 9.67 -12.09
CA ILE A 263 -22.71 9.19 -13.38
C ILE A 263 -21.26 9.65 -13.55
N LEU A 264 -20.99 10.93 -13.30
CA LEU A 264 -19.69 11.56 -13.51
C LEU A 264 -19.19 12.16 -12.20
N ASN A 265 -18.00 11.77 -11.79
CA ASN A 265 -17.25 12.42 -10.73
C ASN A 265 -15.98 13.04 -11.29
N LEU A 266 -15.86 14.36 -11.19
CA LEU A 266 -14.64 15.10 -11.46
C LEU A 266 -13.94 15.37 -10.13
N TYR A 267 -12.62 15.20 -10.08
CA TYR A 267 -11.87 15.47 -8.85
C TYR A 267 -10.53 16.14 -9.11
N ALA A 268 -10.11 16.92 -8.15
CA ALA A 268 -8.78 17.49 -8.06
C ALA A 268 -8.26 17.32 -6.62
N GLU A 269 -7.06 16.80 -6.49
CA GLU A 269 -6.41 16.55 -5.22
C GLU A 269 -5.04 17.22 -5.20
N TYR A 270 -4.71 17.86 -4.11
CA TYR A 270 -3.39 18.41 -3.84
C TYR A 270 -2.88 17.85 -2.52
N SER A 271 -1.69 17.25 -2.55
CA SER A 271 -1.01 16.71 -1.37
C SER A 271 0.33 17.40 -1.16
N PHE A 272 0.51 17.99 0.02
CA PHE A 272 1.80 18.45 0.49
C PHE A 272 2.39 17.41 1.44
N ILE A 273 3.46 16.74 1.01
CA ILE A 273 4.07 15.61 1.70
C ILE A 273 5.41 16.05 2.30
N ARG A 274 5.62 15.77 3.58
CA ARG A 274 6.89 15.99 4.28
C ARG A 274 7.52 14.67 4.68
N ASN A 275 8.85 14.62 4.65
CA ASN A 275 9.65 13.45 5.02
C ASN A 275 9.27 12.22 4.21
N GLN A 276 8.90 12.36 2.93
CA GLN A 276 8.60 11.23 2.08
C GLN A 276 9.79 10.26 2.09
N ILE A 277 9.49 8.96 2.27
CA ILE A 277 10.53 7.94 2.25
C ILE A 277 10.77 7.54 0.79
N GLN A 278 12.04 7.58 0.38
CA GLN A 278 12.51 7.22 -0.94
C GLN A 278 13.62 6.20 -0.82
N GLU A 279 13.58 5.14 -1.61
CA GLU A 279 14.70 4.22 -1.75
C GLU A 279 15.73 4.80 -2.72
N VAL A 280 16.97 4.91 -2.26
CA VAL A 280 18.06 5.54 -3.02
C VAL A 280 19.20 4.54 -3.19
N PRO A 281 19.63 4.25 -4.41
CA PRO A 281 20.80 3.41 -4.64
C PRO A 281 22.08 4.21 -4.37
N MET A 282 23.00 3.61 -3.63
CA MET A 282 24.32 4.17 -3.32
C MET A 282 25.38 3.12 -3.57
N THR A 283 26.58 3.52 -3.97
CA THR A 283 27.72 2.60 -4.01
C THR A 283 28.14 2.23 -2.60
N ASP A 284 28.46 0.97 -2.37
CA ASP A 284 28.98 0.53 -1.08
C ASP A 284 30.39 1.10 -0.84
N ALA A 285 30.64 1.57 0.38
CA ALA A 285 31.93 2.19 0.74
C ALA A 285 33.10 1.18 0.73
N ALA A 286 32.83 -0.08 1.05
CA ALA A 286 33.84 -1.14 1.06
C ALA A 286 34.09 -1.75 -0.32
N ASN A 287 33.06 -1.77 -1.17
CA ASN A 287 33.17 -2.29 -2.55
C ASN A 287 32.35 -1.43 -3.51
N ARG A 288 33.02 -0.59 -4.30
CA ARG A 288 32.37 0.32 -5.25
C ARG A 288 31.56 -0.37 -6.36
N GLN A 289 31.80 -1.66 -6.59
CA GLN A 289 31.00 -2.44 -7.55
C GLN A 289 29.65 -2.88 -6.96
N VAL A 290 29.47 -2.74 -5.66
CA VAL A 290 28.22 -3.13 -4.98
C VAL A 290 27.33 -1.92 -4.78
N ILE A 291 26.08 -2.07 -5.17
CA ILE A 291 25.02 -1.08 -4.98
C ILE A 291 24.21 -1.46 -3.75
N LYS A 292 24.13 -0.57 -2.78
CA LYS A 292 23.21 -0.70 -1.66
C LYS A 292 22.03 0.26 -1.82
N VAL A 293 20.83 -0.25 -1.68
CA VAL A 293 19.59 0.54 -1.71
C VAL A 293 19.17 0.83 -0.28
N ILE A 294 19.07 2.12 0.08
CA ILE A 294 18.73 2.56 1.43
C ILE A 294 17.50 3.46 1.37
N PRO A 295 16.46 3.23 2.22
CA PRO A 295 15.37 4.18 2.37
C PRO A 295 15.85 5.42 3.13
N VAL A 296 15.56 6.60 2.59
CA VAL A 296 15.89 7.90 3.17
C VAL A 296 14.66 8.81 3.15
N ASN A 297 14.57 9.75 4.09
CA ASN A 297 13.56 10.78 4.02
C ASN A 297 14.00 11.89 3.07
N ILE A 298 13.17 12.24 2.09
CA ILE A 298 13.30 13.44 1.27
C ILE A 298 12.47 14.57 1.87
N ALA A 299 12.95 15.84 1.74
CA ALA A 299 12.41 16.93 2.54
C ALA A 299 10.94 17.23 2.25
N LYS A 300 10.57 17.44 0.99
CA LYS A 300 9.22 17.85 0.58
C LYS A 300 8.84 17.31 -0.79
N ASN A 301 7.57 16.99 -0.92
CA ASN A 301 6.95 16.63 -2.20
C ASN A 301 5.60 17.34 -2.32
N HIS A 302 5.32 17.89 -3.49
CA HIS A 302 4.04 18.47 -3.88
C HIS A 302 3.45 17.61 -4.98
N GLN A 303 2.25 17.09 -4.76
CA GLN A 303 1.56 16.22 -5.69
C GLN A 303 0.19 16.80 -6.03
N ILE A 304 -0.14 16.86 -7.32
CA ILE A 304 -1.46 17.23 -7.83
C ILE A 304 -1.98 16.07 -8.64
N SER A 305 -3.22 15.66 -8.37
CA SER A 305 -3.96 14.67 -9.15
C SER A 305 -5.27 15.29 -9.62
N ILE A 306 -5.53 15.26 -10.93
CA ILE A 306 -6.79 15.71 -11.51
C ILE A 306 -7.35 14.55 -12.34
N GLY A 307 -8.63 14.25 -12.15
CA GLY A 307 -9.20 13.10 -12.85
C GLY A 307 -10.71 13.12 -12.97
N ALA A 308 -11.19 12.11 -13.68
CA ALA A 308 -12.61 11.89 -13.93
C ALA A 308 -12.95 10.40 -13.82
N ASN A 309 -14.08 10.13 -13.18
CA ASN A 309 -14.71 8.82 -13.13
C ASN A 309 -16.08 8.93 -13.78
N LEU A 310 -16.33 8.19 -14.84
CA LEU A 310 -17.62 8.10 -15.50
C LEU A 310 -18.12 6.66 -15.41
N THR A 311 -19.36 6.46 -14.99
CA THR A 311 -20.03 5.16 -15.07
C THR A 311 -21.44 5.37 -15.64
N LYS A 312 -21.69 4.84 -16.83
CA LYS A 312 -22.98 4.96 -17.48
C LYS A 312 -23.49 3.60 -17.93
N ARG A 313 -24.78 3.37 -17.64
CA ARG A 313 -25.50 2.19 -18.09
C ARG A 313 -26.54 2.59 -19.14
N PHE A 314 -26.62 1.83 -20.22
CA PHE A 314 -27.61 1.98 -21.29
C PHE A 314 -28.03 0.60 -21.80
N GLY A 315 -29.28 0.24 -21.52
CA GLY A 315 -29.79 -1.10 -21.80
C GLY A 315 -28.95 -2.21 -21.17
N LYS A 316 -28.40 -3.09 -21.97
CA LYS A 316 -27.56 -4.21 -21.57
C LYS A 316 -26.08 -3.84 -21.41
N HIS A 317 -25.69 -2.62 -21.75
CA HIS A 317 -24.32 -2.15 -21.76
C HIS A 317 -24.03 -1.29 -20.53
N GLN A 318 -22.85 -1.41 -19.98
CA GLN A 318 -22.30 -0.51 -18.97
C GLN A 318 -20.87 -0.17 -19.34
N ILE A 319 -20.55 1.11 -19.35
CA ILE A 319 -19.20 1.63 -19.55
C ILE A 319 -18.78 2.33 -18.27
N GLY A 320 -17.60 1.96 -17.78
CA GLY A 320 -16.84 2.68 -16.77
C GLY A 320 -15.58 3.27 -17.42
N PHE A 321 -15.33 4.53 -17.17
CA PHE A 321 -14.13 5.23 -17.60
C PHE A 321 -13.51 5.90 -16.39
N HIS A 322 -12.22 5.71 -16.21
CA HIS A 322 -11.44 6.42 -15.20
C HIS A 322 -10.21 7.01 -15.87
N SER A 323 -9.93 8.28 -15.61
CA SER A 323 -8.69 8.93 -16.01
C SER A 323 -8.13 9.77 -14.87
N ALA A 324 -6.80 9.82 -14.78
CA ALA A 324 -6.08 10.68 -13.84
C ALA A 324 -4.82 11.22 -14.50
N LEU A 325 -4.56 12.50 -14.31
CA LEU A 325 -3.27 13.15 -14.54
C LEU A 325 -2.63 13.41 -13.19
N LEU A 326 -1.46 12.84 -12.98
CA LEU A 326 -0.64 13.06 -11.81
C LEU A 326 0.51 13.98 -12.17
N ALA A 327 0.73 15.04 -11.39
CA ALA A 327 1.91 15.88 -11.46
C ALA A 327 2.54 15.97 -10.07
N GLN A 328 3.85 15.77 -9.97
CA GLN A 328 4.56 15.87 -8.70
C GLN A 328 5.86 16.66 -8.84
N LYS A 329 6.22 17.36 -7.77
CA LYS A 329 7.46 18.10 -7.63
C LYS A 329 8.16 17.69 -6.35
N ASN A 330 9.32 17.05 -6.49
CA ASN A 330 10.16 16.61 -5.37
C ASN A 330 11.23 17.67 -5.08
N GLN A 331 11.41 18.01 -3.81
CA GLN A 331 12.53 18.80 -3.32
C GLN A 331 13.52 17.87 -2.62
N LEU A 332 14.75 17.82 -3.10
CA LEU A 332 15.76 16.81 -2.79
C LEU A 332 16.97 17.44 -2.10
N ASP A 333 16.76 18.09 -0.96
CA ASP A 333 17.82 18.87 -0.29
C ASP A 333 18.99 18.00 0.19
N ASN A 334 18.77 16.69 0.41
CA ASN A 334 19.75 15.76 0.98
C ASN A 334 20.36 14.78 -0.04
N LEU A 335 20.01 14.90 -1.32
CA LEU A 335 20.50 14.03 -2.38
C LEU A 335 21.34 14.84 -3.37
N GLN A 336 22.42 14.24 -3.86
CA GLN A 336 23.30 14.86 -4.89
C GLN A 336 22.66 14.79 -6.29
N VAL A 337 21.43 15.27 -6.43
CA VAL A 337 20.67 15.37 -7.69
C VAL A 337 20.09 16.77 -7.81
N GLU A 338 19.56 17.10 -9.00
CA GLU A 338 18.85 18.36 -9.21
C GLU A 338 17.82 18.61 -8.10
N LYS A 339 17.93 19.75 -7.42
CA LYS A 339 17.16 20.09 -6.22
C LYS A 339 15.64 20.07 -6.43
N HIS A 340 15.18 20.21 -7.67
CA HIS A 340 13.76 20.25 -8.01
C HIS A 340 13.51 19.44 -9.27
N ARG A 341 12.81 18.32 -9.15
CA ARG A 341 12.34 17.55 -10.29
C ARG A 341 10.83 17.57 -10.37
N PHE A 342 10.33 17.79 -11.58
CA PHE A 342 8.91 17.78 -11.90
C PHE A 342 8.59 16.57 -12.78
N PHE A 343 7.59 15.82 -12.39
CA PHE A 343 7.18 14.62 -13.09
C PHE A 343 5.69 14.65 -13.38
N THR A 344 5.30 14.07 -14.51
CA THR A 344 3.90 13.88 -14.87
C THR A 344 3.65 12.45 -15.29
N SER A 345 2.48 11.93 -14.94
CA SER A 345 2.00 10.61 -15.36
C SER A 345 0.52 10.65 -15.67
N VAL A 346 0.09 9.82 -16.60
CA VAL A 346 -1.32 9.67 -16.98
C VAL A 346 -1.75 8.24 -16.72
N TYR A 347 -2.92 8.09 -16.13
CA TYR A 347 -3.60 6.81 -15.98
C TYR A 347 -4.95 6.84 -16.68
N VAL A 348 -5.26 5.79 -17.44
CA VAL A 348 -6.56 5.61 -18.09
C VAL A 348 -7.03 4.17 -17.91
N SER A 349 -8.27 4.00 -17.47
CA SER A 349 -8.91 2.68 -17.38
C SER A 349 -10.29 2.71 -18.00
N VAL A 350 -10.59 1.72 -18.85
CA VAL A 350 -11.89 1.51 -19.46
C VAL A 350 -12.41 0.14 -19.06
N ASN A 351 -13.61 0.13 -18.50
CA ASN A 351 -14.31 -1.10 -18.12
C ASN A 351 -15.61 -1.18 -18.92
N TYR A 352 -15.74 -2.16 -19.78
CA TYR A 352 -16.95 -2.43 -20.50
C TYR A 352 -17.59 -3.71 -20.02
N ASN A 353 -18.89 -3.67 -19.71
CA ASN A 353 -19.67 -4.83 -19.33
C ASN A 353 -20.89 -4.96 -20.26
N TYR A 354 -21.11 -6.15 -20.76
CA TYR A 354 -22.27 -6.47 -21.60
C TYR A 354 -23.06 -7.63 -20.99
N ARG A 355 -24.29 -7.34 -20.60
CA ARG A 355 -25.21 -8.35 -20.06
C ARG A 355 -25.86 -9.11 -21.22
N LEU A 356 -25.26 -10.25 -21.59
CA LEU A 356 -25.77 -11.16 -22.61
C LEU A 356 -27.17 -11.69 -22.23
N ARG A 357 -27.27 -12.20 -20.98
CA ARG A 357 -28.51 -12.65 -20.32
C ARG A 357 -28.49 -12.20 -18.87
N ASP A 358 -29.60 -12.36 -18.14
CA ASP A 358 -29.65 -11.96 -16.73
C ASP A 358 -28.65 -12.71 -15.83
N ASN A 359 -28.23 -13.87 -16.27
CA ASN A 359 -27.27 -14.74 -15.60
C ASN A 359 -25.90 -14.83 -16.32
N ILE A 360 -25.69 -14.11 -17.44
CA ILE A 360 -24.44 -14.15 -18.22
C ILE A 360 -23.98 -12.73 -18.48
N ASN A 361 -22.77 -12.39 -17.99
CA ASN A 361 -22.15 -11.08 -18.19
C ASN A 361 -20.76 -11.24 -18.82
N TYR A 362 -20.56 -10.57 -19.94
CA TYR A 362 -19.27 -10.45 -20.62
C TYR A 362 -18.62 -9.12 -20.24
N TYR A 363 -17.29 -9.11 -20.06
CA TYR A 363 -16.58 -7.87 -19.77
C TYR A 363 -15.23 -7.77 -20.50
N VAL A 364 -14.82 -6.53 -20.72
CA VAL A 364 -13.49 -6.15 -21.17
C VAL A 364 -12.97 -5.06 -20.24
N ARG A 365 -11.72 -5.17 -19.83
CA ARG A 365 -11.00 -4.16 -19.05
C ARG A 365 -9.72 -3.79 -19.77
N MET A 366 -9.49 -2.51 -19.93
CA MET A 366 -8.28 -1.95 -20.52
C MET A 366 -7.69 -0.97 -19.54
N ASN A 367 -6.40 -1.09 -19.27
CA ASN A 367 -5.67 -0.18 -18.39
C ASN A 367 -4.44 0.33 -19.12
N TYR A 368 -4.21 1.62 -19.03
CA TYR A 368 -3.00 2.28 -19.51
C TYR A 368 -2.42 3.09 -18.36
N THR A 369 -1.17 2.82 -18.03
CA THR A 369 -0.35 3.62 -17.12
C THR A 369 0.74 4.27 -17.95
N GLY A 370 0.77 5.58 -18.00
CA GLY A 370 1.81 6.33 -18.67
C GLY A 370 3.15 6.18 -17.94
N LYS A 371 4.19 6.75 -18.52
CA LYS A 371 5.49 6.83 -17.85
C LYS A 371 5.33 7.45 -16.46
N THR A 372 5.86 6.78 -15.45
CA THR A 372 5.99 7.33 -14.10
C THR A 372 7.46 7.58 -13.80
N GLU A 373 7.75 8.73 -13.23
CA GLU A 373 9.08 9.05 -12.72
C GLU A 373 8.95 9.51 -11.28
N ASP A 374 9.97 9.18 -10.53
CA ASP A 374 10.20 9.73 -9.23
C ASP A 374 11.67 10.20 -9.16
N THR A 375 12.24 10.40 -7.99
CA THR A 375 13.57 10.97 -7.82
C THR A 375 14.67 10.25 -8.59
N VAL A 376 14.65 8.93 -8.56
CA VAL A 376 15.70 8.06 -9.10
C VAL A 376 15.13 6.93 -9.98
N PHE A 377 13.84 6.66 -9.84
CA PHE A 377 13.16 5.60 -10.58
C PHE A 377 12.34 6.15 -11.72
N LYS A 378 12.37 5.46 -12.84
CA LYS A 378 11.52 5.70 -14.00
C LYS A 378 10.90 4.39 -14.40
N GLN A 379 9.59 4.32 -14.40
CA GLN A 379 8.83 3.20 -14.93
C GLN A 379 8.32 3.53 -16.31
N TYR A 380 8.48 2.61 -17.23
CA TYR A 380 8.01 2.76 -18.60
C TYR A 380 6.50 2.54 -18.70
N PRO A 381 5.84 3.09 -19.73
CA PRO A 381 4.40 2.92 -19.91
C PRO A 381 4.00 1.45 -20.00
N ALA A 382 2.88 1.11 -19.41
CA ALA A 382 2.30 -0.22 -19.46
C ALA A 382 0.85 -0.16 -19.94
N PHE A 383 0.44 -1.14 -20.75
CA PHE A 383 -0.93 -1.31 -21.22
C PHE A 383 -1.36 -2.75 -20.99
N SER A 384 -2.53 -2.97 -20.44
CA SER A 384 -3.09 -4.31 -20.28
C SER A 384 -4.54 -4.38 -20.74
N THR A 385 -4.91 -5.51 -21.31
CA THR A 385 -6.29 -5.82 -21.71
C THR A 385 -6.69 -7.16 -21.16
N SER A 386 -7.73 -7.18 -20.34
CA SER A 386 -8.30 -8.42 -19.78
C SER A 386 -9.74 -8.56 -20.26
N THR A 387 -10.17 -9.79 -20.52
CA THR A 387 -11.54 -10.10 -20.91
C THR A 387 -12.03 -11.34 -20.18
N GLY A 388 -13.33 -11.44 -19.98
CA GLY A 388 -13.90 -12.61 -19.33
C GLY A 388 -15.41 -12.67 -19.40
N ILE A 389 -15.93 -13.83 -18.99
CA ILE A 389 -17.36 -14.09 -18.93
C ILE A 389 -17.72 -14.64 -17.56
N THR A 390 -18.78 -14.09 -16.97
CA THR A 390 -19.30 -14.53 -15.67
C THR A 390 -20.68 -15.17 -15.88
N PHE A 391 -20.79 -16.38 -15.39
CA PHE A 391 -22.05 -17.12 -15.29
C PHE A 391 -22.56 -17.08 -13.86
N SER A 392 -23.83 -16.79 -13.67
CA SER A 392 -24.49 -16.80 -12.36
C SER A 392 -25.59 -17.86 -12.34
N PHE A 393 -25.57 -18.71 -11.28
CA PHE A 393 -26.52 -19.78 -11.10
C PHE A 393 -27.20 -19.66 -9.74
N PHE A 394 -28.35 -20.33 -9.56
CA PHE A 394 -29.09 -20.42 -8.29
C PHE A 394 -29.37 -19.03 -7.67
N ASP A 395 -30.02 -18.15 -8.42
CA ASP A 395 -30.29 -16.76 -8.00
C ASP A 395 -29.02 -16.03 -7.54
N LYS A 396 -27.94 -16.17 -8.31
CA LYS A 396 -26.61 -15.58 -8.06
C LYS A 396 -25.88 -16.11 -6.82
N ARG A 397 -26.32 -17.22 -6.24
CA ARG A 397 -25.57 -17.88 -5.15
C ARG A 397 -24.25 -18.48 -5.64
N MET A 398 -24.22 -19.01 -6.85
CA MET A 398 -23.01 -19.52 -7.47
C MET A 398 -22.61 -18.65 -8.67
N GLN A 399 -21.36 -18.28 -8.74
CA GLN A 399 -20.78 -17.52 -9.83
C GLN A 399 -19.53 -18.23 -10.33
N LEU A 400 -19.49 -18.48 -11.64
CA LEU A 400 -18.33 -18.97 -12.36
C LEU A 400 -17.80 -17.86 -13.24
N ASN A 401 -16.56 -17.45 -13.04
CA ASN A 401 -15.86 -16.46 -13.89
C ASN A 401 -14.74 -17.18 -14.63
N ILE A 402 -14.70 -17.00 -15.95
CA ILE A 402 -13.63 -17.47 -16.82
C ILE A 402 -13.03 -16.24 -17.47
N ALA A 403 -11.73 -16.01 -17.30
CA ALA A 403 -11.07 -14.82 -17.77
C ALA A 403 -9.71 -15.11 -18.40
N CYS A 404 -9.32 -14.26 -19.35
CA CYS A 404 -7.96 -14.12 -19.87
C CYS A 404 -7.44 -12.76 -19.45
N ASN A 405 -6.36 -12.76 -18.69
CA ASN A 405 -5.67 -11.56 -18.26
C ASN A 405 -4.54 -11.25 -19.23
N ASP A 406 -4.29 -9.96 -19.43
CA ASP A 406 -3.32 -9.41 -20.39
C ASP A 406 -3.29 -10.15 -21.72
N LEU A 407 -4.43 -10.09 -22.43
CA LEU A 407 -4.68 -10.82 -23.67
C LEU A 407 -3.56 -10.63 -24.71
N PHE A 408 -2.94 -9.45 -24.77
CA PHE A 408 -1.94 -9.08 -25.78
C PHE A 408 -0.50 -9.19 -25.28
N ARG A 409 -0.24 -9.56 -24.01
CA ARG A 409 1.10 -9.58 -23.37
C ARG A 409 1.79 -8.21 -23.43
N THR A 410 1.09 -7.16 -23.10
CA THR A 410 1.56 -5.78 -23.16
C THR A 410 1.78 -5.15 -21.78
N GLU A 411 1.49 -5.87 -20.70
CA GLU A 411 1.74 -5.44 -19.33
C GLU A 411 3.22 -5.61 -18.98
N ASN A 412 4.06 -4.76 -19.54
CA ASN A 412 5.49 -4.72 -19.23
C ASN A 412 5.73 -3.85 -18.00
N SER A 413 6.58 -4.31 -17.12
CA SER A 413 6.99 -3.57 -15.92
C SER A 413 8.46 -3.15 -15.98
N ASP A 414 8.90 -2.70 -17.14
CA ASP A 414 10.26 -2.21 -17.32
C ASP A 414 10.50 -0.96 -16.48
N TRP A 415 11.64 -0.91 -15.82
CA TRP A 415 12.00 0.26 -15.02
C TRP A 415 13.50 0.56 -15.11
N GLU A 416 13.84 1.82 -14.91
CA GLU A 416 15.19 2.35 -14.97
C GLU A 416 15.50 3.11 -13.68
N VAL A 417 16.68 2.88 -13.13
CA VAL A 417 17.24 3.64 -12.02
C VAL A 417 18.40 4.46 -12.55
N LYS A 418 18.33 5.79 -12.39
CA LYS A 418 19.43 6.69 -12.69
C LYS A 418 19.74 7.55 -11.48
N TYR A 419 20.89 7.31 -10.87
CA TYR A 419 21.34 8.08 -9.72
C TYR A 419 22.86 8.18 -9.69
N LEU A 420 23.41 9.37 -9.75
CA LEU A 420 24.86 9.63 -9.87
C LEU A 420 25.47 8.81 -11.03
N ASN A 421 26.40 7.93 -10.72
CA ASN A 421 27.07 7.04 -11.68
C ASN A 421 26.33 5.71 -11.90
N ILE A 422 25.18 5.51 -11.23
CA ILE A 422 24.40 4.29 -11.33
C ILE A 422 23.36 4.47 -12.43
N ASN A 423 23.40 3.60 -13.44
CA ASN A 423 22.38 3.47 -14.45
C ASN A 423 21.99 1.99 -14.55
N ASN A 424 20.83 1.64 -14.07
CA ASN A 424 20.31 0.28 -14.10
C ASN A 424 18.98 0.24 -14.85
N LEU A 425 18.92 -0.50 -15.94
CA LEU A 425 17.70 -0.76 -16.70
C LEU A 425 17.28 -2.21 -16.45
N GLN A 426 16.14 -2.40 -15.83
CA GLN A 426 15.56 -3.72 -15.65
C GLN A 426 14.39 -3.92 -16.59
N ARG A 427 14.50 -4.92 -17.46
CA ARG A 427 13.43 -5.39 -18.32
C ARG A 427 12.77 -6.59 -17.68
N ASN A 428 11.50 -6.46 -17.33
CA ASN A 428 10.76 -7.52 -16.68
C ASN A 428 9.78 -8.15 -17.66
N ASN A 429 10.21 -9.26 -18.29
CA ASN A 429 9.38 -10.05 -19.18
C ASN A 429 8.56 -11.07 -18.37
N ALA A 430 7.70 -10.59 -17.48
CA ALA A 430 6.79 -11.45 -16.76
C ALA A 430 5.79 -12.12 -17.73
N ASP A 431 5.44 -13.39 -17.49
CA ASP A 431 4.34 -14.04 -18.22
C ASP A 431 3.00 -13.51 -17.69
N SER A 432 2.65 -12.29 -18.13
CA SER A 432 1.47 -11.54 -17.69
C SER A 432 0.16 -12.12 -18.23
N ARG A 433 0.24 -12.88 -19.34
CA ARG A 433 -0.94 -13.50 -19.94
C ARG A 433 -1.25 -14.85 -19.30
N TYR A 434 -2.36 -14.92 -18.58
CA TYR A 434 -2.84 -16.16 -17.99
C TYR A 434 -4.36 -16.29 -18.05
N PHE A 435 -4.83 -17.54 -18.09
CA PHE A 435 -6.23 -17.87 -17.97
C PHE A 435 -6.57 -18.17 -16.52
N SER A 436 -7.70 -17.68 -16.07
CA SER A 436 -8.19 -17.93 -14.72
C SER A 436 -9.63 -18.44 -14.72
N ILE A 437 -9.91 -19.38 -13.85
CA ILE A 437 -11.26 -19.88 -13.58
C ILE A 437 -11.51 -19.67 -12.09
N TYR A 438 -12.53 -18.89 -11.77
CA TYR A 438 -12.90 -18.60 -10.39
C TYR A 438 -14.33 -19.00 -10.12
N LEU A 439 -14.54 -19.89 -9.13
CA LEU A 439 -15.86 -20.33 -8.68
C LEU A 439 -16.13 -19.76 -7.28
N LYS A 440 -17.24 -19.03 -7.15
CA LYS A 440 -17.73 -18.51 -5.87
C LYS A 440 -19.10 -19.09 -5.55
N TYR A 441 -19.25 -19.63 -4.35
CA TYR A 441 -20.53 -20.08 -3.84
C TYR A 441 -20.87 -19.42 -2.51
N ASN A 442 -22.01 -18.73 -2.44
CA ASN A 442 -22.50 -18.07 -1.24
C ASN A 442 -23.49 -19.01 -0.52
N VAL A 443 -23.10 -19.56 0.60
CA VAL A 443 -23.91 -20.49 1.41
C VAL A 443 -25.10 -19.77 2.03
N ASN A 444 -24.90 -18.54 2.52
CA ASN A 444 -25.93 -17.76 3.21
C ASN A 444 -26.51 -16.66 2.32
N LYS A 445 -27.85 -16.50 2.34
CA LYS A 445 -28.57 -15.40 1.63
C LYS A 445 -28.34 -14.01 2.26
N THR A 446 -28.01 -13.95 3.53
CA THR A 446 -27.82 -12.71 4.26
C THR A 446 -26.34 -12.49 4.57
N SER A 447 -25.70 -11.57 3.88
CA SER A 447 -24.45 -11.01 4.39
C SER A 447 -24.76 -10.14 5.60
N ARG A 448 -24.56 -10.65 6.82
CA ARG A 448 -24.43 -9.74 7.97
C ARG A 448 -23.21 -8.88 7.70
N LYS A 449 -23.41 -7.57 7.57
CA LYS A 449 -22.30 -6.60 7.56
C LYS A 449 -21.65 -6.67 8.93
N ASN A 450 -20.54 -7.37 9.05
CA ASN A 450 -19.71 -7.28 10.24
C ASN A 450 -19.17 -5.85 10.28
N LYS A 451 -19.43 -5.13 11.38
CA LYS A 451 -18.81 -3.83 11.64
C LYS A 451 -17.37 -4.04 12.15
N VAL A 452 -16.52 -4.66 11.34
CA VAL A 452 -15.10 -4.75 11.65
C VAL A 452 -14.45 -3.50 11.06
N LYS A 453 -13.79 -2.70 11.92
CA LYS A 453 -13.04 -1.53 11.45
C LYS A 453 -11.85 -1.99 10.62
N SER A 454 -11.59 -1.32 9.49
CA SER A 454 -10.42 -1.63 8.67
C SER A 454 -9.14 -1.38 9.47
N LEU A 455 -8.23 -2.34 9.45
CA LEU A 455 -6.90 -2.27 10.05
C LEU A 455 -5.81 -2.16 8.99
N ASP A 456 -6.18 -1.81 7.75
CA ASP A 456 -5.29 -1.80 6.58
C ASP A 456 -4.00 -1.01 6.84
N ASN A 457 -4.08 0.11 7.56
CA ASN A 457 -2.90 0.92 7.89
C ASN A 457 -1.88 0.18 8.77
N ILE A 458 -2.32 -0.79 9.57
CA ILE A 458 -1.44 -1.60 10.42
C ILE A 458 -0.95 -2.79 9.63
N LEU A 459 -1.87 -3.51 8.97
CA LEU A 459 -1.56 -4.72 8.19
C LEU A 459 -0.59 -4.43 7.05
N ASN A 460 -0.73 -3.28 6.38
CA ASN A 460 0.18 -2.86 5.29
C ASN A 460 1.61 -2.52 5.76
N ARG A 461 1.87 -2.44 7.06
CA ARG A 461 3.21 -2.21 7.63
C ARG A 461 3.88 -3.51 8.11
N LEU A 462 3.10 -4.57 8.29
CA LEU A 462 3.57 -5.89 8.70
C LEU A 462 4.17 -6.64 7.51
#